data_1751add1a923f72d574a3cdca487b8ea
#
_entry.id   1751add1a923f72d574a3cdca487b8ea
#
_cell.length_a   1.000
_cell.length_b   1.000
_cell.length_c   1.000
_cell.angle_alpha   90.00
_cell.angle_beta   90.00
_cell.angle_gamma   90.00
#
_symmetry.space_group_name_H-M   'P 1'
#
loop_
_entity.id
_entity.type
_entity.pdbx_description
1 polymer ?
#
loop_
_entity_poly.entity_id
_entity_poly.type
_entity_poly.pdbx_seq_one_letter_code
_entity_poly.pdbx_strand_id
1 'polypeptide(L)'
;MNRVADVIRDDIKVMTAYQVADLPEGFIKLDAMECPHHPFAGYESLLSEWADLAKQAPIHLYPHAAKSGIYEELREVFGIPDKAEIALGNGSDELIQFLTMLVAKPNARVLGIEPSFVMYRHNAALYGMEYVSVPLNTDFTLNLPAVLSAIEQHQPSLIFIAYPNNPTGVCFKREEVEEVIRAATGIVVVDEAYGAFHHDSFLPWAGEVENLVVMRTISKIGFAGLRMGYAAASPSIMGELAKILPPYNMNQLSLAAAKFSLKHHQIIQQNIDTLKNERSRVMNELLKLNRLEVFPSEANFITVCVPDANGLFETLKQNRILIKKLHGSHPLLDQCVRITIGSAAQNDA
;
A
#
# COMPACT_ATOMS: atom_id res chain seq x y z
N MET A 1 30.86 -13.70 -26.61
CA MET A 1 29.87 -14.24 -25.65
C MET A 1 29.72 -13.27 -24.51
N ASN A 2 28.49 -12.85 -24.19
CA ASN A 2 28.26 -11.92 -23.07
C ASN A 2 28.16 -12.73 -21.76
N ARG A 3 29.29 -12.99 -21.12
CA ARG A 3 29.40 -13.80 -19.90
C ARG A 3 28.46 -13.35 -18.77
N VAL A 4 28.06 -12.08 -18.73
CA VAL A 4 27.14 -11.54 -17.71
C VAL A 4 25.71 -12.06 -17.96
N ALA A 5 25.28 -12.14 -19.21
CA ALA A 5 23.95 -12.66 -19.54
C ALA A 5 23.78 -14.13 -19.14
N ASP A 6 24.86 -14.92 -19.14
CA ASP A 6 24.81 -16.35 -18.84
C ASP A 6 24.58 -16.66 -17.33
N VAL A 7 24.89 -15.70 -16.45
CA VAL A 7 24.72 -15.87 -14.98
C VAL A 7 23.45 -15.22 -14.42
N ILE A 8 22.75 -14.43 -15.23
CA ILE A 8 21.47 -13.82 -14.84
C ILE A 8 20.35 -14.85 -15.04
N ARG A 9 19.47 -14.96 -14.05
CA ARG A 9 18.28 -15.83 -14.11
C ARG A 9 17.43 -15.48 -15.34
N ASP A 10 16.95 -16.50 -16.05
CA ASP A 10 16.18 -16.31 -17.30
C ASP A 10 14.83 -15.65 -17.05
N ASP A 11 14.18 -15.95 -15.93
CA ASP A 11 12.94 -15.31 -15.49
C ASP A 11 13.12 -13.81 -15.22
N ILE A 12 14.29 -13.37 -14.73
CA ILE A 12 14.60 -11.95 -14.55
C ILE A 12 14.84 -11.23 -15.87
N LYS A 13 15.48 -11.92 -16.84
CA LYS A 13 15.76 -11.33 -18.17
C LYS A 13 14.49 -10.93 -18.94
N VAL A 14 13.39 -11.64 -18.71
CA VAL A 14 12.10 -11.36 -19.37
C VAL A 14 11.22 -10.38 -18.62
N MET A 15 11.60 -10.00 -17.40
CA MET A 15 10.86 -9.02 -16.61
C MET A 15 11.06 -7.61 -17.17
N THR A 16 10.01 -6.80 -17.07
CA THR A 16 10.08 -5.37 -17.39
C THR A 16 10.23 -4.57 -16.09
N ALA A 17 11.21 -3.66 -16.06
CA ALA A 17 11.39 -2.76 -14.92
C ALA A 17 10.15 -1.88 -14.72
N TYR A 18 9.75 -1.67 -13.46
CA TYR A 18 8.68 -0.73 -13.14
C TYR A 18 9.06 0.68 -13.61
N GLN A 19 8.18 1.28 -14.41
CA GLN A 19 8.42 2.62 -14.96
C GLN A 19 7.72 3.66 -14.10
N VAL A 20 8.50 4.61 -13.59
CA VAL A 20 7.99 5.83 -12.97
C VAL A 20 7.91 6.89 -14.07
N ALA A 21 6.77 7.58 -14.18
CA ALA A 21 6.63 8.64 -15.16
C ALA A 21 7.57 9.81 -14.81
N ASP A 22 8.50 10.12 -15.71
CA ASP A 22 9.29 11.34 -15.65
C ASP A 22 8.49 12.45 -16.32
N LEU A 23 8.10 13.47 -15.56
CA LEU A 23 7.23 14.53 -16.01
C LEU A 23 7.93 15.89 -15.85
N PRO A 24 7.78 16.79 -16.85
CA PRO A 24 8.20 18.18 -16.69
C PRO A 24 7.51 18.85 -15.50
N GLU A 25 8.12 19.92 -15.00
CA GLU A 25 7.50 20.75 -13.97
C GLU A 25 6.14 21.30 -14.40
N GLY A 26 5.25 21.54 -13.45
CA GLY A 26 3.93 22.13 -13.67
C GLY A 26 2.82 21.14 -14.01
N PHE A 27 3.07 19.84 -13.89
CA PHE A 27 1.99 18.84 -13.94
C PHE A 27 1.25 18.75 -12.62
N ILE A 28 -0.08 18.60 -12.69
CA ILE A 28 -0.91 18.13 -11.58
C ILE A 28 -0.80 16.60 -11.54
N LYS A 29 -0.15 16.07 -10.49
CA LYS A 29 0.17 14.65 -10.37
C LYS A 29 -0.87 13.93 -9.52
N LEU A 30 -1.78 13.21 -10.16
CA LEU A 30 -2.88 12.45 -9.54
C LEU A 30 -2.81 10.94 -9.87
N ASP A 31 -1.61 10.38 -10.01
CA ASP A 31 -1.39 8.99 -10.44
C ASP A 31 -0.87 8.06 -9.33
N ALA A 32 -0.20 8.59 -8.29
CA ALA A 32 0.59 7.81 -7.34
C ALA A 32 0.02 7.78 -5.90
N MET A 33 -1.20 8.27 -5.68
CA MET A 33 -1.85 8.30 -4.36
C MET A 33 -0.99 9.01 -3.30
N GLU A 34 -0.31 10.08 -3.70
CA GLU A 34 0.47 10.96 -2.83
C GLU A 34 -0.44 12.01 -2.19
N CYS A 35 -0.07 12.53 -1.02
CA CYS A 35 -0.73 13.70 -0.44
C CYS A 35 -0.38 14.96 -1.23
N PRO A 36 -1.35 15.89 -1.41
CA PRO A 36 -1.14 17.08 -2.25
C PRO A 36 -0.22 18.14 -1.63
N HIS A 37 0.05 18.07 -0.33
CA HIS A 37 0.88 19.04 0.38
C HIS A 37 1.68 18.40 1.50
N HIS A 38 2.68 19.17 1.98
CA HIS A 38 3.40 18.80 3.19
C HIS A 38 2.44 18.74 4.38
N PRO A 39 2.47 17.67 5.21
CA PRO A 39 1.51 17.47 6.30
C PRO A 39 1.44 18.61 7.32
N PHE A 40 2.52 19.36 7.50
CA PHE A 40 2.61 20.52 8.39
C PHE A 40 2.57 21.86 7.64
N ALA A 41 2.05 21.89 6.41
CA ALA A 41 1.85 23.16 5.71
C ALA A 41 0.92 24.08 6.52
N GLY A 42 1.34 25.34 6.71
CA GLY A 42 0.63 26.31 7.56
C GLY A 42 0.97 26.28 9.05
N TYR A 43 1.86 25.37 9.49
CA TYR A 43 2.35 25.28 10.87
C TYR A 43 3.85 25.60 10.92
N GLU A 44 4.20 26.89 10.84
CA GLU A 44 5.59 27.36 10.68
C GLU A 44 6.54 26.88 11.81
N SER A 45 6.06 26.85 13.07
CA SER A 45 6.85 26.32 14.19
C SER A 45 7.21 24.86 14.00
N LEU A 46 6.25 24.03 13.56
CA LEU A 46 6.48 22.60 13.31
C LEU A 46 7.38 22.36 12.09
N LEU A 47 7.27 23.18 11.06
CA LEU A 47 8.18 23.13 9.91
C LEU A 47 9.61 23.48 10.34
N SER A 48 9.79 24.44 11.24
CA SER A 48 11.10 24.76 11.80
C SER A 48 11.66 23.62 12.65
N GLU A 49 10.86 23.04 13.54
CA GLU A 49 11.26 21.88 14.34
C GLU A 49 11.59 20.67 13.47
N TRP A 50 10.80 20.41 12.41
CA TRP A 50 11.07 19.38 11.42
C TRP A 50 12.45 19.60 10.75
N ALA A 51 12.76 20.83 10.33
CA ALA A 51 14.05 21.15 9.72
C ALA A 51 15.21 20.92 10.69
N ASP A 52 15.03 21.11 11.98
CA ASP A 52 16.06 20.91 13.00
C ASP A 52 16.34 19.41 13.28
N LEU A 53 15.45 18.49 12.93
CA LEU A 53 15.67 17.05 13.08
C LEU A 53 16.97 16.60 12.36
N ALA A 54 17.23 17.16 11.19
CA ALA A 54 18.43 16.81 10.42
C ALA A 54 19.71 17.24 11.12
N LYS A 55 19.69 18.35 11.90
CA LYS A 55 20.83 18.84 12.68
C LYS A 55 21.11 17.98 13.91
N GLN A 56 20.04 17.41 14.50
CA GLN A 56 20.11 16.64 15.74
C GLN A 56 20.33 15.13 15.49
N ALA A 57 19.98 14.64 14.29
CA ALA A 57 20.10 13.23 13.97
C ALA A 57 21.57 12.77 13.95
N PRO A 58 21.93 11.71 14.69
CA PRO A 58 23.28 11.18 14.73
C PRO A 58 23.58 10.36 13.47
N ILE A 59 23.64 11.00 12.28
CA ILE A 59 23.80 10.35 10.98
C ILE A 59 25.13 9.59 10.81
N HIS A 60 26.09 9.82 11.70
CA HIS A 60 27.39 9.13 11.73
C HIS A 60 27.34 7.78 12.46
N LEU A 61 26.20 7.41 13.05
CA LEU A 61 25.97 6.15 13.75
C LEU A 61 24.93 5.31 13.01
N TYR A 62 25.05 3.99 13.13
CA TYR A 62 23.98 3.09 12.67
C TYR A 62 22.67 3.38 13.41
N PRO A 63 21.54 3.42 12.69
CA PRO A 63 20.24 3.63 13.31
C PRO A 63 19.84 2.44 14.17
N HIS A 64 19.17 2.70 15.28
CA HIS A 64 18.67 1.66 16.17
C HIS A 64 17.17 1.90 16.43
N ALA A 65 16.33 1.30 15.60
CA ALA A 65 14.88 1.50 15.65
C ALA A 65 14.30 1.25 17.05
N ALA A 66 14.71 0.15 17.73
CA ALA A 66 14.24 -0.17 19.08
C ALA A 66 14.61 0.86 20.15
N LYS A 67 15.67 1.66 19.93
CA LYS A 67 16.07 2.73 20.85
C LYS A 67 15.54 4.10 20.44
N SER A 68 14.92 4.22 19.27
CA SER A 68 14.41 5.48 18.76
C SER A 68 13.09 5.91 19.42
N GLY A 69 12.36 4.97 20.02
CA GLY A 69 11.01 5.16 20.55
C GLY A 69 9.93 5.14 19.46
N ILE A 70 10.24 4.70 18.24
CA ILE A 70 9.28 4.65 17.14
C ILE A 70 8.21 3.58 17.35
N TYR A 71 8.53 2.46 17.98
CA TYR A 71 7.58 1.38 18.24
C TYR A 71 6.50 1.80 19.23
N GLU A 72 6.88 2.55 20.27
CA GLU A 72 5.97 3.11 21.26
C GLU A 72 5.00 4.11 20.60
N GLU A 73 5.50 5.01 19.77
CA GLU A 73 4.68 5.99 19.05
C GLU A 73 3.71 5.30 18.07
N LEU A 74 4.16 4.25 17.37
CA LEU A 74 3.30 3.47 16.48
C LEU A 74 2.17 2.77 17.26
N ARG A 75 2.47 2.19 18.42
CA ARG A 75 1.47 1.54 19.28
C ARG A 75 0.44 2.54 19.77
N GLU A 76 0.89 3.69 20.27
CA GLU A 76 0.03 4.74 20.80
C GLU A 76 -0.89 5.32 19.73
N VAL A 77 -0.33 5.70 18.57
CA VAL A 77 -1.08 6.38 17.51
C VAL A 77 -2.05 5.45 16.77
N PHE A 78 -1.64 4.20 16.53
CA PHE A 78 -2.45 3.28 15.73
C PHE A 78 -3.17 2.20 16.53
N GLY A 79 -3.02 2.18 17.86
CA GLY A 79 -3.69 1.21 18.71
C GLY A 79 -3.20 -0.23 18.50
N ILE A 80 -1.90 -0.41 18.22
CA ILE A 80 -1.33 -1.75 18.01
C ILE A 80 -1.29 -2.51 19.35
N PRO A 81 -1.91 -3.70 19.46
CA PRO A 81 -1.94 -4.46 20.71
C PRO A 81 -0.55 -4.81 21.24
N ASP A 82 -0.40 -4.85 22.57
CA ASP A 82 0.88 -5.24 23.21
C ASP A 82 1.33 -6.66 22.86
N LYS A 83 0.39 -7.54 22.54
CA LYS A 83 0.67 -8.92 22.10
C LYS A 83 1.29 -9.01 20.72
N ALA A 84 1.11 -7.96 19.88
CA ALA A 84 1.70 -7.93 18.56
C ALA A 84 3.15 -7.44 18.63
N GLU A 85 4.02 -8.07 17.87
CA GLU A 85 5.35 -7.55 17.55
C GLU A 85 5.28 -6.70 16.28
N ILE A 86 6.20 -5.75 16.13
CA ILE A 86 6.25 -4.81 15.01
C ILE A 86 7.55 -4.97 14.24
N ALA A 87 7.46 -5.09 12.93
CA ALA A 87 8.59 -4.98 12.00
C ALA A 87 8.47 -3.71 11.16
N LEU A 88 9.60 -3.05 10.90
CA LEU A 88 9.69 -1.85 10.04
C LEU A 88 10.33 -2.22 8.70
N GLY A 89 9.89 -1.52 7.64
CA GLY A 89 10.47 -1.65 6.30
C GLY A 89 10.55 -0.31 5.57
N ASN A 90 11.40 -0.23 4.56
CA ASN A 90 11.49 0.92 3.65
C ASN A 90 10.27 1.00 2.73
N GLY A 91 9.14 1.40 3.32
CA GLY A 91 7.80 1.27 2.76
C GLY A 91 7.24 -0.14 2.95
N SER A 92 5.94 -0.28 2.69
CA SER A 92 5.29 -1.60 2.69
C SER A 92 5.83 -2.53 1.61
N ASP A 93 6.38 -2.00 0.52
CA ASP A 93 6.97 -2.79 -0.56
C ASP A 93 8.10 -3.72 -0.06
N GLU A 94 8.98 -3.22 0.81
CA GLU A 94 10.06 -4.03 1.42
C GLU A 94 9.47 -5.12 2.32
N LEU A 95 8.41 -4.83 3.06
CA LEU A 95 7.74 -5.82 3.90
C LEU A 95 7.04 -6.91 3.06
N ILE A 96 6.40 -6.56 1.95
CA ILE A 96 5.84 -7.53 0.99
C ILE A 96 6.95 -8.48 0.52
N GLN A 97 8.11 -7.92 0.16
CA GLN A 97 9.26 -8.69 -0.29
C GLN A 97 9.72 -9.69 0.79
N PHE A 98 9.94 -9.24 2.02
CA PHE A 98 10.41 -10.10 3.09
C PHE A 98 9.37 -11.12 3.55
N LEU A 99 8.09 -10.77 3.58
CA LEU A 99 7.01 -11.73 3.87
C LEU A 99 6.92 -12.82 2.79
N THR A 100 7.13 -12.45 1.52
CA THR A 100 7.20 -13.44 0.43
C THR A 100 8.44 -14.31 0.57
N MET A 101 9.61 -13.71 0.84
CA MET A 101 10.86 -14.44 1.10
C MET A 101 10.74 -15.42 2.26
N LEU A 102 10.05 -15.03 3.34
CA LEU A 102 9.88 -15.83 4.55
C LEU A 102 9.26 -17.20 4.26
N VAL A 103 8.34 -17.27 3.32
CA VAL A 103 7.60 -18.50 2.98
C VAL A 103 8.07 -19.16 1.68
N ALA A 104 9.08 -18.59 1.01
CA ALA A 104 9.60 -19.08 -0.25
C ALA A 104 10.35 -20.42 -0.06
N LYS A 105 9.68 -21.51 -0.39
CA LYS A 105 10.20 -22.89 -0.42
C LYS A 105 9.69 -23.62 -1.66
N PRO A 106 10.27 -24.75 -2.07
CA PRO A 106 9.77 -25.52 -3.19
C PRO A 106 8.27 -25.79 -3.10
N ASN A 107 7.54 -25.54 -4.19
CA ASN A 107 6.08 -25.68 -4.30
C ASN A 107 5.24 -24.76 -3.39
N ALA A 108 5.83 -23.76 -2.77
CA ALA A 108 5.08 -22.75 -2.05
C ALA A 108 4.28 -21.86 -3.02
N ARG A 109 3.09 -21.46 -2.60
CA ARG A 109 2.16 -20.66 -3.41
C ARG A 109 1.80 -19.38 -2.70
N VAL A 110 1.64 -18.32 -3.48
CA VAL A 110 1.05 -17.06 -3.06
C VAL A 110 -0.33 -16.94 -3.69
N LEU A 111 -1.36 -16.68 -2.91
CA LEU A 111 -2.68 -16.35 -3.42
C LEU A 111 -2.88 -14.84 -3.38
N GLY A 112 -3.34 -14.27 -4.47
CA GLY A 112 -3.76 -12.88 -4.58
C GLY A 112 -5.13 -12.74 -5.22
N ILE A 113 -5.86 -11.76 -4.76
CA ILE A 113 -7.20 -11.40 -5.24
C ILE A 113 -7.01 -10.31 -6.29
N GLU A 114 -7.41 -10.56 -7.53
CA GLU A 114 -7.09 -9.70 -8.68
C GLU A 114 -8.34 -9.03 -9.30
N PRO A 115 -8.25 -7.78 -9.75
CA PRO A 115 -7.06 -6.94 -9.78
C PRO A 115 -6.68 -6.40 -8.40
N SER A 116 -5.39 -6.40 -8.08
CA SER A 116 -4.85 -5.86 -6.84
C SER A 116 -3.47 -5.24 -7.04
N PHE A 117 -2.74 -5.01 -5.94
CA PHE A 117 -1.43 -4.37 -6.00
C PHE A 117 -0.39 -5.28 -6.67
N VAL A 118 0.18 -4.79 -7.77
CA VAL A 118 1.05 -5.59 -8.66
C VAL A 118 2.26 -6.21 -7.97
N MET A 119 2.72 -5.63 -6.84
CA MET A 119 3.90 -6.11 -6.13
C MET A 119 3.70 -7.47 -5.46
N TYR A 120 2.48 -7.92 -5.20
CA TYR A 120 2.23 -9.27 -4.68
C TYR A 120 2.64 -10.34 -5.69
N ARG A 121 2.12 -10.24 -6.92
CA ARG A 121 2.49 -11.12 -8.04
C ARG A 121 3.97 -10.98 -8.41
N HIS A 122 4.48 -9.75 -8.44
CA HIS A 122 5.87 -9.47 -8.78
C HIS A 122 6.83 -10.17 -7.81
N ASN A 123 6.61 -10.05 -6.50
CA ASN A 123 7.45 -10.70 -5.50
C ASN A 123 7.32 -12.23 -5.53
N ALA A 124 6.12 -12.78 -5.73
CA ALA A 124 5.96 -14.22 -5.92
C ALA A 124 6.84 -14.73 -7.08
N ALA A 125 6.83 -14.05 -8.23
CA ALA A 125 7.67 -14.38 -9.38
C ALA A 125 9.17 -14.25 -9.05
N LEU A 126 9.61 -13.19 -8.35
CA LEU A 126 11.01 -12.99 -7.95
C LEU A 126 11.54 -14.15 -7.11
N TYR A 127 10.71 -14.74 -6.26
CA TYR A 127 11.08 -15.87 -5.41
C TYR A 127 10.73 -17.24 -6.02
N GLY A 128 10.31 -17.28 -7.30
CA GLY A 128 10.01 -18.52 -8.00
C GLY A 128 8.79 -19.27 -7.45
N MET A 129 7.88 -18.56 -6.80
CA MET A 129 6.64 -19.11 -6.26
C MET A 129 5.51 -19.06 -7.28
N GLU A 130 4.66 -20.08 -7.28
CA GLU A 130 3.42 -20.06 -8.05
C GLU A 130 2.47 -18.99 -7.47
N TYR A 131 1.94 -18.12 -8.34
CA TYR A 131 0.95 -17.12 -7.97
C TYR A 131 -0.45 -17.59 -8.39
N VAL A 132 -1.27 -17.91 -7.41
CA VAL A 132 -2.68 -18.29 -7.59
C VAL A 132 -3.52 -17.02 -7.63
N SER A 133 -4.09 -16.72 -8.79
CA SER A 133 -4.93 -15.53 -9.00
C SER A 133 -6.39 -15.87 -8.87
N VAL A 134 -7.12 -15.17 -8.00
CA VAL A 134 -8.57 -15.28 -7.87
C VAL A 134 -9.20 -13.95 -8.29
N PRO A 135 -10.06 -13.93 -9.32
CA PRO A 135 -10.68 -12.70 -9.78
C PRO A 135 -11.72 -12.18 -8.78
N LEU A 136 -11.78 -10.85 -8.63
CA LEU A 136 -12.90 -10.15 -8.01
C LEU A 136 -14.17 -10.33 -8.84
N ASN A 137 -15.32 -10.02 -8.26
CA ASN A 137 -16.57 -9.81 -9.00
C ASN A 137 -16.45 -8.57 -9.91
N THR A 138 -17.37 -8.41 -10.86
CA THR A 138 -17.37 -7.30 -11.80
C THR A 138 -17.56 -5.92 -11.16
N ASP A 139 -18.17 -5.88 -9.97
CA ASP A 139 -18.34 -4.70 -9.14
C ASP A 139 -17.17 -4.48 -8.16
N PHE A 140 -16.08 -5.24 -8.33
CA PHE A 140 -14.88 -5.26 -7.49
C PHE A 140 -15.12 -5.71 -6.03
N THR A 141 -16.25 -6.33 -5.72
CA THR A 141 -16.44 -7.02 -4.44
C THR A 141 -15.67 -8.33 -4.41
N LEU A 142 -15.43 -8.86 -3.21
CA LEU A 142 -14.72 -10.13 -3.02
C LEU A 142 -15.55 -11.30 -3.55
N ASN A 143 -14.97 -12.15 -4.38
CA ASN A 143 -15.54 -13.43 -4.77
C ASN A 143 -15.17 -14.49 -3.71
N LEU A 144 -15.79 -14.38 -2.53
CA LEU A 144 -15.48 -15.23 -1.38
C LEU A 144 -15.53 -16.74 -1.70
N PRO A 145 -16.57 -17.27 -2.38
CA PRO A 145 -16.60 -18.70 -2.72
C PRO A 145 -15.39 -19.16 -3.55
N ALA A 146 -14.96 -18.33 -4.51
CA ALA A 146 -13.79 -18.65 -5.33
C ALA A 146 -12.49 -18.59 -4.52
N VAL A 147 -12.36 -17.63 -3.60
CA VAL A 147 -11.21 -17.52 -2.69
C VAL A 147 -11.11 -18.74 -1.78
N LEU A 148 -12.19 -19.14 -1.16
CA LEU A 148 -12.23 -20.32 -0.26
C LEU A 148 -11.90 -21.61 -1.03
N SER A 149 -12.47 -21.79 -2.21
CA SER A 149 -12.14 -22.92 -3.09
C SER A 149 -10.66 -22.96 -3.48
N ALA A 150 -10.08 -21.79 -3.79
CA ALA A 150 -8.66 -21.70 -4.13
C ALA A 150 -7.75 -21.99 -2.93
N ILE A 151 -8.14 -21.58 -1.72
CA ILE A 151 -7.43 -21.92 -0.48
C ILE A 151 -7.45 -23.43 -0.25
N GLU A 152 -8.60 -24.07 -0.36
CA GLU A 152 -8.74 -25.53 -0.21
C GLU A 152 -7.90 -26.29 -1.24
N GLN A 153 -7.98 -25.90 -2.50
CA GLN A 153 -7.31 -26.58 -3.60
C GLN A 153 -5.80 -26.37 -3.61
N HIS A 154 -5.32 -25.16 -3.35
CA HIS A 154 -3.93 -24.79 -3.55
C HIS A 154 -3.11 -24.69 -2.27
N GLN A 155 -3.74 -24.65 -1.09
CA GLN A 155 -3.10 -24.55 0.23
C GLN A 155 -1.97 -23.49 0.22
N PRO A 156 -2.28 -22.21 -0.09
CA PRO A 156 -1.26 -21.18 -0.26
C PRO A 156 -0.49 -20.93 1.05
N SER A 157 0.82 -20.77 0.93
CA SER A 157 1.68 -20.41 2.08
C SER A 157 1.52 -18.94 2.49
N LEU A 158 1.06 -18.10 1.56
CA LEU A 158 0.86 -16.67 1.76
C LEU A 158 -0.36 -16.20 0.97
N ILE A 159 -1.19 -15.38 1.60
CA ILE A 159 -2.34 -14.73 0.98
C ILE A 159 -2.19 -13.22 1.19
N PHE A 160 -2.34 -12.42 0.14
CA PHE A 160 -2.40 -10.97 0.25
C PHE A 160 -3.82 -10.46 0.01
N ILE A 161 -4.30 -9.61 0.92
CA ILE A 161 -5.59 -8.92 0.84
C ILE A 161 -5.34 -7.42 1.05
N ALA A 162 -5.45 -6.61 0.00
CA ALA A 162 -5.43 -5.16 0.14
C ALA A 162 -6.78 -4.65 0.68
N TYR A 163 -6.75 -3.91 1.78
CA TYR A 163 -7.92 -3.48 2.54
C TYR A 163 -7.81 -2.04 3.02
N PRO A 164 -8.36 -1.06 2.31
CA PRO A 164 -9.05 -1.08 1.00
C PRO A 164 -8.19 -1.52 -0.18
N ASN A 165 -8.84 -2.11 -1.21
CA ASN A 165 -8.12 -2.65 -2.35
C ASN A 165 -7.55 -1.57 -3.28
N ASN A 166 -6.37 -1.78 -3.79
CA ASN A 166 -5.74 -0.99 -4.85
C ASN A 166 -5.55 -1.90 -6.08
N PRO A 167 -6.09 -1.57 -7.27
CA PRO A 167 -6.42 -0.21 -7.72
C PRO A 167 -7.91 0.17 -7.64
N THR A 168 -8.80 -0.65 -7.11
CA THR A 168 -10.24 -0.45 -7.21
C THR A 168 -10.79 0.61 -6.23
N GLY A 169 -10.17 0.78 -5.07
CA GLY A 169 -10.66 1.62 -3.98
C GLY A 169 -11.73 0.97 -3.11
N VAL A 170 -12.31 -0.13 -3.58
CA VAL A 170 -13.36 -0.85 -2.87
C VAL A 170 -12.81 -1.51 -1.61
N CYS A 171 -13.53 -1.41 -0.52
CA CYS A 171 -13.24 -2.17 0.69
C CYS A 171 -14.12 -3.42 0.75
N PHE A 172 -13.52 -4.57 1.00
CA PHE A 172 -14.25 -5.83 1.15
C PHE A 172 -15.03 -5.84 2.46
N LYS A 173 -16.04 -6.67 2.56
CA LYS A 173 -16.75 -6.84 3.82
C LYS A 173 -15.85 -7.51 4.85
N ARG A 174 -15.87 -6.98 6.07
CA ARG A 174 -15.05 -7.49 7.16
C ARG A 174 -15.23 -8.99 7.37
N GLU A 175 -16.47 -9.44 7.42
CA GLU A 175 -16.83 -10.83 7.67
C GLU A 175 -16.27 -11.78 6.60
N GLU A 176 -16.20 -11.32 5.34
CA GLU A 176 -15.61 -12.09 4.24
C GLU A 176 -14.10 -12.24 4.41
N VAL A 177 -13.40 -11.17 4.80
CA VAL A 177 -11.94 -11.21 5.08
C VAL A 177 -11.65 -12.08 6.30
N GLU A 178 -12.47 -12.00 7.35
CA GLU A 178 -12.38 -12.89 8.53
C GLU A 178 -12.53 -14.37 8.16
N GLU A 179 -13.42 -14.69 7.23
CA GLU A 179 -13.62 -16.07 6.78
C GLU A 179 -12.39 -16.56 6.00
N VAL A 180 -11.78 -15.71 5.16
CA VAL A 180 -10.52 -16.03 4.49
C VAL A 180 -9.39 -16.29 5.50
N ILE A 181 -9.26 -15.44 6.54
CA ILE A 181 -8.23 -15.60 7.58
C ILE A 181 -8.41 -16.93 8.31
N ARG A 182 -9.66 -17.30 8.65
CA ARG A 182 -9.95 -18.57 9.34
C ARG A 182 -9.73 -19.81 8.47
N ALA A 183 -10.00 -19.70 7.16
CA ALA A 183 -9.84 -20.81 6.22
C ALA A 183 -8.37 -21.04 5.80
N ALA A 184 -7.54 -20.02 5.90
CA ALA A 184 -6.15 -20.07 5.47
C ALA A 184 -5.28 -20.94 6.38
N THR A 185 -4.50 -21.85 5.78
CA THR A 185 -3.47 -22.63 6.48
C THR A 185 -2.11 -21.95 6.50
N GLY A 186 -1.90 -20.96 5.62
CA GLY A 186 -0.71 -20.14 5.53
C GLY A 186 -0.91 -18.76 6.19
N ILE A 187 0.08 -17.89 6.02
CA ILE A 187 0.03 -16.51 6.51
C ILE A 187 -0.94 -15.69 5.65
N VAL A 188 -1.80 -14.91 6.29
CA VAL A 188 -2.66 -13.92 5.63
C VAL A 188 -2.15 -12.53 5.95
N VAL A 189 -1.80 -11.77 4.93
CA VAL A 189 -1.39 -10.37 5.03
C VAL A 189 -2.59 -9.50 4.65
N VAL A 190 -3.14 -8.79 5.63
CA VAL A 190 -4.09 -7.71 5.37
C VAL A 190 -3.30 -6.42 5.21
N ASP A 191 -3.22 -5.96 3.96
CA ASP A 191 -2.50 -4.74 3.59
C ASP A 191 -3.42 -3.53 3.72
N GLU A 192 -3.28 -2.82 4.82
CA GLU A 192 -4.01 -1.60 5.15
C GLU A 192 -3.23 -0.33 4.74
N ALA A 193 -2.53 -0.35 3.59
CA ALA A 193 -1.81 0.84 3.11
C ALA A 193 -2.72 2.07 2.97
N TYR A 194 -4.01 1.87 2.74
CA TYR A 194 -5.04 2.91 2.68
C TYR A 194 -5.96 2.92 3.90
N GLY A 195 -5.65 2.14 4.94
CA GLY A 195 -6.49 2.00 6.14
C GLY A 195 -6.75 3.31 6.89
N ALA A 196 -5.90 4.33 6.74
CA ALA A 196 -6.14 5.65 7.32
C ALA A 196 -7.39 6.37 6.73
N PHE A 197 -7.83 6.00 5.53
CA PHE A 197 -9.00 6.57 4.86
C PHE A 197 -10.29 5.76 5.08
N HIS A 198 -10.17 4.61 5.72
CA HIS A 198 -11.26 3.71 6.08
C HIS A 198 -11.52 3.75 7.59
N HIS A 199 -12.70 3.32 8.02
CA HIS A 199 -13.11 3.37 9.43
C HIS A 199 -12.80 2.09 10.20
N ASP A 200 -12.51 0.98 9.50
CA ASP A 200 -12.29 -0.34 10.08
C ASP A 200 -10.83 -0.81 9.89
N SER A 201 -10.40 -1.74 10.75
CA SER A 201 -9.03 -2.24 10.75
C SER A 201 -8.93 -3.63 11.39
N PHE A 202 -8.03 -4.44 10.87
CA PHE A 202 -7.61 -5.70 11.46
C PHE A 202 -6.44 -5.57 12.46
N LEU A 203 -5.90 -4.37 12.67
CA LEU A 203 -4.83 -4.13 13.66
C LEU A 203 -5.17 -4.67 15.06
N PRO A 204 -6.40 -4.53 15.58
CA PRO A 204 -6.75 -5.10 16.90
C PRO A 204 -6.58 -6.63 16.99
N TRP A 205 -6.55 -7.33 15.86
CA TRP A 205 -6.35 -8.77 15.79
C TRP A 205 -4.89 -9.19 15.64
N ALA A 206 -3.99 -8.25 15.37
CA ALA A 206 -2.55 -8.53 15.30
C ALA A 206 -2.04 -9.07 16.65
N GLY A 207 -1.35 -10.20 16.61
CA GLY A 207 -0.88 -10.91 17.79
C GLY A 207 -1.94 -11.77 18.50
N GLU A 208 -3.23 -11.60 18.21
CA GLU A 208 -4.31 -12.47 18.69
C GLU A 208 -4.54 -13.65 17.73
N VAL A 209 -4.52 -13.36 16.43
CA VAL A 209 -4.70 -14.35 15.38
C VAL A 209 -3.33 -14.75 14.86
N GLU A 210 -2.98 -16.02 15.06
CA GLU A 210 -1.62 -16.56 14.87
C GLU A 210 -1.06 -16.33 13.45
N ASN A 211 -1.89 -16.56 12.43
CA ASN A 211 -1.51 -16.49 11.01
C ASN A 211 -1.77 -15.13 10.36
N LEU A 212 -2.18 -14.10 11.12
CA LEU A 212 -2.49 -12.78 10.59
C LEU A 212 -1.28 -11.84 10.69
N VAL A 213 -0.97 -11.18 9.60
CA VAL A 213 -0.09 -10.00 9.53
C VAL A 213 -0.92 -8.82 9.06
N VAL A 214 -0.93 -7.73 9.82
CA VAL A 214 -1.50 -6.46 9.37
C VAL A 214 -0.38 -5.51 9.00
N MET A 215 -0.40 -5.01 7.77
CA MET A 215 0.65 -4.17 7.22
C MET A 215 0.10 -2.77 6.90
N ARG A 216 0.86 -1.73 7.25
CA ARG A 216 0.54 -0.32 6.98
C ARG A 216 1.74 0.46 6.48
N THR A 217 1.49 1.65 5.95
CA THR A 217 2.53 2.61 5.56
C THR A 217 2.12 4.03 5.92
N ILE A 218 3.10 4.87 6.25
CA ILE A 218 2.88 6.31 6.41
C ILE A 218 2.95 7.07 5.07
N SER A 219 3.24 6.37 3.98
CA SER A 219 3.37 6.99 2.65
C SER A 219 2.10 7.69 2.19
N LYS A 220 0.92 7.13 2.51
CA LYS A 220 -0.37 7.63 2.01
C LYS A 220 -0.97 8.76 2.85
N ILE A 221 -0.38 9.04 4.02
CA ILE A 221 -0.80 10.10 4.94
C ILE A 221 0.13 11.33 4.92
N GLY A 222 0.93 11.48 3.85
CA GLY A 222 1.76 12.65 3.60
C GLY A 222 3.27 12.43 3.72
N PHE A 223 3.71 11.22 4.00
CA PHE A 223 5.14 10.92 4.26
C PHE A 223 5.72 9.90 3.27
N ALA A 224 5.29 9.95 2.01
CA ALA A 224 5.78 9.03 0.97
C ALA A 224 7.31 9.05 0.82
N GLY A 225 7.92 10.24 0.95
CA GLY A 225 9.38 10.43 0.87
C GLY A 225 10.17 9.84 2.05
N LEU A 226 9.54 9.57 3.20
CA LEU A 226 10.21 8.95 4.36
C LEU A 226 10.41 7.45 4.19
N ARG A 227 9.75 6.84 3.21
CA ARG A 227 9.85 5.39 2.92
C ARG A 227 9.70 4.55 4.18
N MET A 228 8.61 4.70 4.92
CA MET A 228 8.36 3.90 6.12
C MET A 228 7.04 3.15 6.03
N GLY A 229 7.12 1.84 6.23
CA GLY A 229 6.01 0.94 6.46
C GLY A 229 6.24 0.13 7.74
N TYR A 230 5.18 -0.46 8.26
CA TYR A 230 5.26 -1.39 9.37
C TYR A 230 4.30 -2.56 9.18
N ALA A 231 4.67 -3.68 9.77
CA ALA A 231 3.83 -4.86 9.90
C ALA A 231 3.67 -5.21 11.37
N ALA A 232 2.47 -5.61 11.78
CA ALA A 232 2.16 -6.07 13.12
C ALA A 232 1.58 -7.50 13.05
N ALA A 233 2.12 -8.44 13.83
CA ALA A 233 1.67 -9.82 13.87
C ALA A 233 2.06 -10.52 15.18
N SER A 234 1.79 -11.83 15.24
CA SER A 234 2.21 -12.66 16.36
C SER A 234 3.74 -12.71 16.53
N PRO A 235 4.26 -12.88 17.76
CA PRO A 235 5.69 -13.04 18.01
C PRO A 235 6.32 -14.19 17.21
N SER A 236 5.57 -15.25 16.91
CA SER A 236 6.04 -16.39 16.12
C SER A 236 6.39 -15.99 14.69
N ILE A 237 5.54 -15.20 14.01
CA ILE A 237 5.82 -14.69 12.65
C ILE A 237 6.95 -13.65 12.69
N MET A 238 6.87 -12.69 13.61
CA MET A 238 7.83 -11.59 13.68
C MET A 238 9.23 -12.04 14.09
N GLY A 239 9.34 -13.06 14.95
CA GLY A 239 10.62 -13.68 15.30
C GLY A 239 11.32 -14.33 14.11
N GLU A 240 10.56 -14.96 13.20
CA GLU A 240 11.12 -15.52 11.97
C GLU A 240 11.45 -14.42 10.95
N LEU A 241 10.58 -13.40 10.81
CA LEU A 241 10.83 -12.26 9.93
C LEU A 241 12.10 -11.49 10.33
N ALA A 242 12.33 -11.32 11.62
CA ALA A 242 13.52 -10.63 12.13
C ALA A 242 14.85 -11.29 11.72
N LYS A 243 14.85 -12.60 11.41
CA LYS A 243 16.06 -13.32 10.97
C LYS A 243 16.49 -12.96 9.54
N ILE A 244 15.58 -12.47 8.72
CA ILE A 244 15.82 -12.16 7.31
C ILE A 244 15.84 -10.66 7.02
N LEU A 245 15.32 -9.83 7.92
CA LEU A 245 15.42 -8.38 7.81
C LEU A 245 16.89 -7.94 7.92
N PRO A 246 17.39 -7.08 7.05
CA PRO A 246 18.73 -6.51 7.19
C PRO A 246 18.86 -5.76 8.52
N PRO A 247 19.97 -5.92 9.24
CA PRO A 247 20.21 -5.10 10.42
C PRO A 247 20.28 -3.64 10.03
N TYR A 248 19.66 -2.78 10.85
CA TYR A 248 19.64 -1.32 10.60
C TYR A 248 18.96 -0.90 9.29
N ASN A 249 17.94 -1.63 8.84
CA ASN A 249 17.26 -1.40 7.57
C ASN A 249 16.62 0.01 7.45
N MET A 250 16.24 0.64 8.58
CA MET A 250 15.65 1.98 8.56
C MET A 250 16.74 3.05 8.74
N ASN A 251 16.72 4.10 7.90
CA ASN A 251 17.68 5.18 8.06
C ASN A 251 17.31 6.14 9.21
N GLN A 252 18.32 6.80 9.78
CA GLN A 252 18.21 7.63 10.96
C GLN A 252 17.27 8.83 10.79
N LEU A 253 17.28 9.46 9.62
CA LEU A 253 16.43 10.63 9.34
C LEU A 253 14.97 10.24 9.21
N SER A 254 14.66 9.13 8.52
CA SER A 254 13.29 8.61 8.42
C SER A 254 12.73 8.23 9.79
N LEU A 255 13.52 7.60 10.67
CA LEU A 255 13.09 7.27 12.02
C LEU A 255 12.76 8.53 12.85
N ALA A 256 13.65 9.54 12.83
CA ALA A 256 13.45 10.79 13.54
C ALA A 256 12.22 11.55 13.02
N ALA A 257 12.11 11.67 11.70
CA ALA A 257 11.02 12.34 11.04
C ALA A 257 9.67 11.65 11.25
N ALA A 258 9.62 10.32 11.16
CA ALA A 258 8.41 9.54 11.42
C ALA A 258 7.96 9.70 12.88
N LYS A 259 8.87 9.56 13.83
CA LYS A 259 8.57 9.76 15.25
C LYS A 259 8.00 11.15 15.53
N PHE A 260 8.64 12.19 15.01
CA PHE A 260 8.13 13.57 15.13
C PHE A 260 6.71 13.68 14.54
N SER A 261 6.49 13.11 13.37
CA SER A 261 5.20 13.15 12.67
C SER A 261 4.10 12.47 13.47
N LEU A 262 4.38 11.31 14.05
CA LEU A 262 3.41 10.56 14.86
C LEU A 262 3.02 11.32 16.13
N LYS A 263 3.95 12.04 16.76
CA LYS A 263 3.62 12.94 17.89
C LYS A 263 2.61 14.02 17.53
N HIS A 264 2.56 14.42 16.28
CA HIS A 264 1.62 15.42 15.76
C HIS A 264 0.49 14.77 14.93
N HIS A 265 0.13 13.51 15.26
CA HIS A 265 -0.87 12.74 14.52
C HIS A 265 -2.23 13.42 14.40
N GLN A 266 -2.61 14.30 15.32
CA GLN A 266 -3.88 15.04 15.25
C GLN A 266 -3.94 15.96 14.03
N ILE A 267 -2.82 16.60 13.65
CA ILE A 267 -2.75 17.45 12.44
C ILE A 267 -2.82 16.56 11.20
N ILE A 268 -2.14 15.42 11.24
CA ILE A 268 -2.19 14.43 10.15
C ILE A 268 -3.62 13.93 9.96
N GLN A 269 -4.35 13.67 11.06
CA GLN A 269 -5.75 13.24 11.00
C GLN A 269 -6.65 14.29 10.36
N GLN A 270 -6.46 15.58 10.67
CA GLN A 270 -7.20 16.68 10.01
C GLN A 270 -6.98 16.71 8.49
N ASN A 271 -5.74 16.46 8.05
CA ASN A 271 -5.42 16.35 6.62
C ASN A 271 -6.09 15.13 5.97
N ILE A 272 -6.10 13.99 6.67
CA ILE A 272 -6.80 12.77 6.21
C ILE A 272 -8.30 13.05 6.07
N ASP A 273 -8.91 13.70 7.06
CA ASP A 273 -10.35 14.03 7.02
C ASP A 273 -10.68 15.00 5.89
N THR A 274 -9.80 15.96 5.63
CA THR A 274 -9.91 16.84 4.46
C THR A 274 -9.90 16.07 3.16
N LEU A 275 -8.99 15.11 2.98
CA LEU A 275 -8.95 14.27 1.78
C LEU A 275 -10.16 13.35 1.66
N LYS A 276 -10.70 12.84 2.79
CA LYS A 276 -11.94 12.05 2.78
C LYS A 276 -13.13 12.90 2.32
N ASN A 277 -13.23 14.15 2.77
CA ASN A 277 -14.27 15.09 2.34
C ASN A 277 -14.12 15.42 0.86
N GLU A 278 -12.90 15.69 0.37
CA GLU A 278 -12.62 15.92 -1.04
C GLU A 278 -12.93 14.68 -1.89
N ARG A 279 -12.60 13.47 -1.42
CA ARG A 279 -13.00 12.22 -2.09
C ARG A 279 -14.51 12.16 -2.29
N SER A 280 -15.26 12.45 -1.23
CA SER A 280 -16.74 12.45 -1.31
C SER A 280 -17.27 13.52 -2.27
N ARG A 281 -16.67 14.71 -2.26
CA ARG A 281 -17.03 15.79 -3.18
C ARG A 281 -16.77 15.40 -4.64
N VAL A 282 -15.55 14.93 -4.95
CA VAL A 282 -15.15 14.52 -6.30
C VAL A 282 -16.03 13.35 -6.79
N MET A 283 -16.28 12.37 -5.94
CA MET A 283 -17.16 11.23 -6.28
C MET A 283 -18.56 11.71 -6.65
N ASN A 284 -19.14 12.65 -5.88
CA ASN A 284 -20.46 13.20 -6.17
C ASN A 284 -20.50 13.97 -7.48
N GLU A 285 -19.42 14.67 -7.85
CA GLU A 285 -19.34 15.35 -9.15
C GLU A 285 -19.21 14.35 -10.31
N LEU A 286 -18.38 13.31 -10.15
CA LEU A 286 -18.23 12.26 -11.17
C LEU A 286 -19.55 11.50 -11.42
N LEU A 287 -20.33 11.23 -10.38
CA LEU A 287 -21.64 10.56 -10.48
C LEU A 287 -22.68 11.35 -11.26
N LYS A 288 -22.51 12.68 -11.43
CA LYS A 288 -23.39 13.50 -12.27
C LYS A 288 -23.09 13.37 -13.77
N LEU A 289 -21.91 12.82 -14.10
CA LEU A 289 -21.48 12.68 -15.49
C LEU A 289 -22.09 11.41 -16.10
N ASN A 290 -23.00 11.59 -17.03
CA ASN A 290 -23.61 10.49 -17.79
C ASN A 290 -22.54 9.82 -18.66
N ARG A 291 -22.28 8.54 -18.51
CA ARG A 291 -21.32 7.68 -19.24
C ARG A 291 -20.10 7.24 -18.41
N LEU A 292 -20.04 7.56 -17.14
CA LEU A 292 -19.01 7.03 -16.24
C LEU A 292 -19.62 5.97 -15.34
N GLU A 293 -18.88 4.89 -15.12
CA GLU A 293 -19.13 3.98 -14.03
C GLU A 293 -18.14 4.32 -12.91
N VAL A 294 -18.66 4.83 -11.80
CA VAL A 294 -17.85 5.29 -10.66
C VAL A 294 -17.95 4.26 -9.55
N PHE A 295 -16.83 3.68 -9.16
CA PHE A 295 -16.81 2.69 -8.09
C PHE A 295 -16.66 3.35 -6.71
N PRO A 296 -17.32 2.80 -5.68
CA PRO A 296 -17.14 3.28 -4.31
C PRO A 296 -15.68 3.16 -3.89
N SER A 297 -15.18 4.14 -3.13
CA SER A 297 -13.80 4.14 -2.67
C SER A 297 -13.70 4.49 -1.20
N GLU A 298 -12.90 3.70 -0.49
CA GLU A 298 -12.46 3.93 0.89
C GLU A 298 -10.94 4.22 0.97
N ALA A 299 -10.32 4.60 -0.17
CA ALA A 299 -8.92 4.99 -0.30
C ALA A 299 -8.78 6.50 -0.58
N ASN A 300 -7.57 6.99 -0.83
CA ASN A 300 -7.33 8.37 -1.29
C ASN A 300 -7.31 8.50 -2.83
N PHE A 301 -8.08 7.69 -3.51
CA PHE A 301 -8.26 7.71 -4.96
C PHE A 301 -9.64 7.18 -5.33
N ILE A 302 -10.08 7.42 -6.55
CA ILE A 302 -11.32 6.89 -7.12
C ILE A 302 -10.97 6.17 -8.42
N THR A 303 -11.57 5.00 -8.62
CA THR A 303 -11.51 4.28 -9.89
C THR A 303 -12.81 4.47 -10.64
N VAL A 304 -12.70 4.82 -11.93
CA VAL A 304 -13.82 5.03 -12.83
C VAL A 304 -13.58 4.31 -14.16
N CYS A 305 -14.62 3.70 -14.72
CA CYS A 305 -14.61 3.24 -16.10
C CYS A 305 -15.26 4.29 -17.01
N VAL A 306 -14.65 4.51 -18.16
CA VAL A 306 -14.99 5.56 -19.12
C VAL A 306 -15.12 4.95 -20.52
N PRO A 307 -15.82 5.56 -21.47
CA PRO A 307 -15.95 5.02 -22.83
C PRO A 307 -14.63 4.89 -23.60
N ASP A 308 -13.65 5.78 -23.32
CA ASP A 308 -12.33 5.80 -23.95
C ASP A 308 -11.27 6.22 -22.93
N ALA A 309 -10.70 5.24 -22.23
CA ALA A 309 -9.66 5.48 -21.22
C ALA A 309 -8.34 5.98 -21.84
N ASN A 310 -8.04 5.60 -23.08
CA ASN A 310 -6.84 6.08 -23.76
C ASN A 310 -6.98 7.54 -24.15
N GLY A 311 -8.10 7.91 -24.78
CA GLY A 311 -8.37 9.30 -25.17
C GLY A 311 -8.45 10.23 -23.97
N LEU A 312 -9.11 9.81 -22.88
CA LEU A 312 -9.15 10.58 -21.63
C LEU A 312 -7.75 10.79 -21.05
N PHE A 313 -6.96 9.73 -20.94
CA PHE A 313 -5.60 9.80 -20.41
C PHE A 313 -4.72 10.76 -21.20
N GLU A 314 -4.74 10.68 -22.55
CA GLU A 314 -3.92 11.55 -23.40
C GLU A 314 -4.42 13.01 -23.35
N THR A 315 -5.74 13.23 -23.30
CA THR A 315 -6.33 14.57 -23.17
C THR A 315 -5.90 15.24 -21.85
N LEU A 316 -6.03 14.53 -20.72
CA LEU A 316 -5.60 15.06 -19.42
C LEU A 316 -4.09 15.33 -19.40
N LYS A 317 -3.29 14.44 -19.96
CA LYS A 317 -1.83 14.60 -20.05
C LYS A 317 -1.44 15.84 -20.89
N GLN A 318 -2.14 16.10 -22.00
CA GLN A 318 -1.94 17.33 -22.80
C GLN A 318 -2.28 18.59 -22.01
N ASN A 319 -3.27 18.51 -21.09
CA ASN A 319 -3.62 19.58 -20.16
C ASN A 319 -2.80 19.58 -18.87
N ARG A 320 -1.65 18.87 -18.85
CA ARG A 320 -0.73 18.76 -17.72
C ARG A 320 -1.35 18.14 -16.46
N ILE A 321 -2.28 17.23 -16.62
CA ILE A 321 -2.87 16.44 -15.52
C ILE A 321 -2.50 14.98 -15.76
N LEU A 322 -1.81 14.36 -14.79
CA LEU A 322 -1.44 12.96 -14.85
C LEU A 322 -2.32 12.14 -13.90
N ILE A 323 -3.10 11.24 -14.45
CA ILE A 323 -3.84 10.20 -13.73
C ILE A 323 -3.23 8.81 -14.01
N LYS A 324 -3.71 7.77 -13.36
CA LYS A 324 -3.27 6.40 -13.65
C LYS A 324 -4.22 5.73 -14.64
N LYS A 325 -3.69 5.37 -15.82
CA LYS A 325 -4.40 4.49 -16.74
C LYS A 325 -4.32 3.05 -16.23
N LEU A 326 -5.47 2.41 -16.05
CA LEU A 326 -5.60 1.01 -15.63
C LEU A 326 -5.95 0.09 -16.81
N HIS A 327 -6.54 0.65 -17.87
CA HIS A 327 -6.87 -0.05 -19.10
C HIS A 327 -5.69 -0.88 -19.62
N GLY A 328 -5.94 -2.14 -19.94
CA GLY A 328 -4.93 -3.08 -20.43
C GLY A 328 -4.09 -3.78 -19.35
N SER A 329 -4.24 -3.45 -18.07
CA SER A 329 -3.50 -4.10 -16.98
C SER A 329 -4.18 -5.38 -16.45
N HIS A 330 -5.49 -5.46 -16.52
CA HIS A 330 -6.30 -6.61 -16.14
C HIS A 330 -7.66 -6.57 -16.87
N PRO A 331 -8.28 -7.72 -17.23
CA PRO A 331 -9.57 -7.73 -17.95
C PRO A 331 -10.68 -6.96 -17.24
N LEU A 332 -10.79 -7.04 -15.90
CA LEU A 332 -11.78 -6.29 -15.11
C LEU A 332 -11.51 -4.79 -15.05
N LEU A 333 -10.32 -4.33 -15.45
CA LEU A 333 -9.93 -2.92 -15.47
C LEU A 333 -9.98 -2.34 -16.90
N ASP A 334 -10.64 -3.05 -17.82
CA ASP A 334 -10.79 -2.53 -19.17
C ASP A 334 -11.55 -1.20 -19.14
N GLN A 335 -11.07 -0.22 -19.93
CA GLN A 335 -11.57 1.15 -19.93
C GLN A 335 -11.58 1.87 -18.57
N CYS A 336 -10.86 1.39 -17.56
CA CYS A 336 -10.76 2.05 -16.27
C CYS A 336 -9.52 2.95 -16.14
N VAL A 337 -9.69 4.02 -15.37
CA VAL A 337 -8.64 4.92 -14.90
C VAL A 337 -8.77 5.09 -13.39
N ARG A 338 -7.66 5.43 -12.71
CA ARG A 338 -7.64 5.74 -11.29
C ARG A 338 -7.16 7.17 -11.09
N ILE A 339 -7.92 7.93 -10.32
CA ILE A 339 -7.69 9.36 -10.03
C ILE A 339 -7.34 9.49 -8.56
N THR A 340 -6.14 9.95 -8.23
CA THR A 340 -5.76 10.30 -6.85
C THR A 340 -6.52 11.53 -6.40
N ILE A 341 -6.94 11.57 -5.14
CA ILE A 341 -7.55 12.77 -4.54
C ILE A 341 -6.44 13.77 -4.19
N GLY A 342 -6.44 14.88 -4.90
CA GLY A 342 -5.55 16.02 -4.70
C GLY A 342 -6.13 17.07 -3.75
N SER A 343 -5.55 18.28 -3.79
CA SER A 343 -6.17 19.46 -3.18
C SER A 343 -7.44 19.86 -3.92
N ALA A 344 -8.30 20.68 -3.31
CA ALA A 344 -9.50 21.18 -3.97
C ALA A 344 -9.19 21.80 -5.35
N ALA A 345 -8.15 22.64 -5.43
CA ALA A 345 -7.72 23.26 -6.69
C ALA A 345 -7.21 22.25 -7.74
N GLN A 346 -6.55 21.18 -7.31
CA GLN A 346 -6.08 20.11 -8.21
C GLN A 346 -7.25 19.24 -8.71
N ASN A 347 -8.25 19.03 -7.85
CA ASN A 347 -9.44 18.26 -8.20
C ASN A 347 -10.41 19.04 -9.10
N ASP A 348 -10.39 20.36 -9.02
CA ASP A 348 -11.25 21.25 -9.84
C ASP A 348 -10.68 21.49 -11.26
N ALA A 349 -9.40 21.23 -11.48
CA ALA A 349 -8.72 21.38 -12.76
C ALA A 349 -9.09 20.25 -13.74
#